data_2e7120f371a4ac5bb643b28f4bb1c1ef
#
_entry.id   2e7120f371a4ac5bb643b28f4bb1c1ef
#
_cell.length_a   1.000
_cell.length_b   1.000
_cell.length_c   1.000
_cell.angle_alpha   90.00
_cell.angle_beta   90.00
_cell.angle_gamma   90.00
#
_symmetry.space_group_name_H-M   'P 1'
#
loop_
_entity.id
_entity.type
_entity.pdbx_description
1 polymer ?
#
loop_
_entity_poly.entity_id
_entity_poly.type
_entity_poly.pdbx_seq_one_letter_code
_entity_poly.pdbx_strand_id
1 'polypeptide(L)'
;VVNGGLVGVVDEVYDDYARVLLLTSPRCRVGARVLRADSRAVGVAGGVSGKDKLLLEHIYREASLREGDIIVTSGYSGSHPADILIGKVTATHMDSVGLLQEADIVPAADIADVEQVLVIVGFTPEAKIVLQGGQAK
;
A
#
# COMPACT_ATOMS: atom_id res chain seq x y z
N VAL A 1 -6.08 -4.92 -8.91
CA VAL A 1 -5.74 -5.99 -7.97
C VAL A 1 -5.92 -7.34 -8.61
N VAL A 2 -5.20 -8.32 -8.16
CA VAL A 2 -5.39 -9.73 -8.55
C VAL A 2 -5.35 -10.57 -7.28
N ASN A 3 -6.25 -11.56 -7.19
CA ASN A 3 -6.31 -12.47 -6.04
C ASN A 3 -6.27 -11.73 -4.71
N GLY A 4 -6.93 -10.57 -4.66
CA GLY A 4 -6.96 -9.75 -3.47
C GLY A 4 -5.73 -8.91 -3.19
N GLY A 5 -4.68 -9.05 -3.99
CA GLY A 5 -3.44 -8.30 -3.80
C GLY A 5 -3.34 -7.09 -4.70
N LEU A 6 -2.76 -6.03 -4.17
CA LEU A 6 -2.56 -4.80 -4.92
C LEU A 6 -1.44 -4.99 -5.93
N VAL A 7 -1.69 -4.59 -7.18
CA VAL A 7 -0.71 -4.64 -8.26
C VAL A 7 -0.10 -3.26 -8.50
N GLY A 8 -0.89 -2.22 -8.36
CA GLY A 8 -0.44 -0.87 -8.61
C GLY A 8 -1.60 0.10 -8.57
N VAL A 9 -1.37 1.29 -9.07
CA VAL A 9 -2.39 2.34 -9.11
C VAL A 9 -2.54 2.84 -10.53
N VAL A 10 -3.76 3.23 -10.89
CA VAL A 10 -4.01 3.82 -12.20
C VAL A 10 -3.40 5.22 -12.20
N ASP A 11 -2.49 5.45 -13.13
CA ASP A 11 -1.72 6.67 -13.21
C ASP A 11 -2.35 7.66 -14.20
N GLU A 12 -2.77 7.15 -15.35
CA GLU A 12 -3.45 7.96 -16.36
C GLU A 12 -4.51 7.13 -17.06
N VAL A 13 -5.60 7.79 -17.46
CA VAL A 13 -6.69 7.15 -18.18
C VAL A 13 -6.83 7.77 -19.55
N TYR A 14 -6.92 6.92 -20.57
CA TYR A 14 -7.13 7.33 -21.95
C TYR A 14 -8.45 6.75 -22.45
N ASP A 15 -8.82 7.02 -23.70
CA ASP A 15 -10.13 6.63 -24.21
C ASP A 15 -10.37 5.13 -24.16
N ASP A 16 -9.40 4.34 -24.54
CA ASP A 16 -9.57 2.89 -24.61
C ASP A 16 -8.50 2.10 -23.86
N TYR A 17 -7.69 2.78 -23.04
CA TYR A 17 -6.73 2.11 -22.17
C TYR A 17 -6.37 3.02 -21.00
N ALA A 18 -5.67 2.46 -20.03
CA ALA A 18 -5.17 3.21 -18.88
C ALA A 18 -3.77 2.76 -18.57
N ARG A 19 -2.98 3.66 -18.02
CA ARG A 19 -1.63 3.35 -17.59
C ARG A 19 -1.63 3.05 -16.10
N VAL A 20 -1.02 1.94 -15.73
CA VAL A 20 -0.91 1.51 -14.34
C VAL A 20 0.54 1.68 -13.88
N LEU A 21 0.73 2.35 -12.77
CA LEU A 21 2.03 2.44 -12.13
C LEU A 21 2.14 1.25 -11.19
N LEU A 22 3.03 0.32 -11.51
CA LEU A 22 3.15 -0.91 -10.73
C LEU A 22 3.67 -0.61 -9.33
N LEU A 23 3.23 -1.39 -8.37
CA LEU A 23 3.62 -1.21 -6.98
C LEU A 23 5.12 -1.32 -6.79
N THR A 24 5.79 -2.13 -7.62
CA THR A 24 7.24 -2.29 -7.59
C THR A 24 8.00 -1.14 -8.25
N SER A 25 7.31 -0.20 -8.87
CA SER A 25 7.96 0.97 -9.44
C SER A 25 8.47 1.88 -8.33
N PRO A 26 9.70 2.43 -8.46
CA PRO A 26 10.20 3.39 -7.47
C PRO A 26 9.36 4.65 -7.37
N ARG A 27 8.55 4.93 -8.38
CA ARG A 27 7.66 6.08 -8.37
C ARG A 27 6.34 5.83 -7.66
N CYS A 28 5.99 4.58 -7.42
CA CYS A 28 4.72 4.23 -6.77
C CYS A 28 4.86 4.34 -5.26
N ARG A 29 3.96 5.10 -4.65
CA ARG A 29 3.90 5.27 -3.20
C ARG A 29 2.46 5.16 -2.75
N VAL A 30 2.21 4.27 -1.81
CA VAL A 30 0.86 3.99 -1.32
C VAL A 30 0.87 3.98 0.19
N GLY A 31 -0.07 4.69 0.80
CA GLY A 31 -0.23 4.65 2.25
C GLY A 31 -0.56 3.24 2.71
N ALA A 32 0.10 2.79 3.76
CA ALA A 32 0.02 1.41 4.22
C ALA A 32 -0.06 1.33 5.73
N ARG A 33 -0.59 0.22 6.22
CA ARG A 33 -0.63 -0.04 7.66
C ARG A 33 -0.49 -1.52 7.93
N VAL A 34 -0.12 -1.84 9.16
CA VAL A 34 -0.06 -3.23 9.62
C VAL A 34 -1.48 -3.69 9.94
N LEU A 35 -1.86 -4.85 9.41
CA LEU A 35 -3.16 -5.46 9.68
C LEU A 35 -3.05 -6.33 10.93
N ARG A 36 -3.08 -5.70 12.08
CA ARG A 36 -2.99 -6.37 13.37
C ARG A 36 -3.64 -5.46 14.40
N ALA A 37 -4.55 -6.02 15.20
CA ALA A 37 -5.37 -5.23 16.12
C ALA A 37 -4.55 -4.42 17.12
N ASP A 38 -3.40 -4.97 17.54
CA ASP A 38 -2.56 -4.33 18.55
C ASP A 38 -1.45 -3.48 17.96
N SER A 39 -1.50 -3.21 16.65
CA SER A 39 -0.50 -2.36 16.01
C SER A 39 -1.15 -1.12 15.42
N ARG A 40 -0.48 0.02 15.60
CA ARG A 40 -0.88 1.26 14.96
C ARG A 40 0.16 1.72 13.95
N ALA A 41 0.98 0.80 13.50
CA ALA A 41 2.04 1.14 12.54
C ALA A 41 1.42 1.52 11.20
N VAL A 42 1.74 2.72 10.74
CA VAL A 42 1.35 3.22 9.42
C VAL A 42 2.59 3.81 8.76
N GLY A 43 2.62 3.72 7.46
CA GLY A 43 3.75 4.22 6.69
C GLY A 43 3.42 4.30 5.23
N VAL A 44 4.44 4.28 4.40
CA VAL A 44 4.31 4.38 2.95
C VAL A 44 5.02 3.19 2.32
N ALA A 45 4.29 2.46 1.48
CA ALA A 45 4.85 1.33 0.75
C ALA A 45 5.16 1.76 -0.68
N GLY A 46 6.28 1.29 -1.20
CA GLY A 46 6.64 1.59 -2.57
C GLY A 46 7.75 0.71 -3.08
N GLY A 47 8.03 0.81 -4.37
CA GLY A 47 9.05 0.01 -5.00
C GLY A 47 10.46 0.51 -4.73
N VAL A 48 11.40 -0.39 -4.91
CA VAL A 48 12.81 -0.07 -4.80
C VAL A 48 13.44 -0.29 -6.17
N SER A 49 14.19 0.70 -6.63
CA SER A 49 14.79 0.66 -7.96
C SER A 49 15.65 -0.59 -8.14
N GLY A 50 15.40 -1.30 -9.23
CA GLY A 50 16.17 -2.50 -9.58
C GLY A 50 15.87 -3.72 -8.75
N LYS A 51 14.80 -3.72 -7.97
CA LYS A 51 14.45 -4.85 -7.11
C LYS A 51 12.99 -5.24 -7.28
N ASP A 52 12.70 -6.50 -6.98
CA ASP A 52 11.34 -7.04 -7.07
C ASP A 52 10.64 -7.02 -5.73
N LYS A 53 11.11 -6.24 -4.80
CA LYS A 53 10.51 -6.14 -3.48
C LYS A 53 10.05 -4.73 -3.19
N LEU A 54 9.26 -4.61 -2.15
CA LEU A 54 8.73 -3.33 -1.71
C LEU A 54 9.41 -2.92 -0.42
N LEU A 55 9.44 -1.62 -0.19
CA LEU A 55 9.93 -1.07 1.07
C LEU A 55 8.78 -0.32 1.74
N LEU A 56 8.57 -0.60 3.02
CA LEU A 56 7.64 0.13 3.86
C LEU A 56 8.46 1.11 4.68
N GLU A 57 8.16 2.41 4.55
CA GLU A 57 8.96 3.47 5.14
C GLU A 57 8.14 4.38 6.03
N HIS A 58 8.82 5.21 6.79
CA HIS A 58 8.22 6.29 7.59
C HIS A 58 7.36 5.79 8.73
N ILE A 59 7.73 4.67 9.32
CA ILE A 59 7.01 4.13 10.47
C ILE A 59 7.67 4.65 11.74
N TYR A 60 6.87 5.19 12.64
CA TYR A 60 7.39 5.69 13.90
C TYR A 60 8.12 4.58 14.66
N ARG A 61 9.21 4.95 15.29
CA ARG A 61 10.06 4.05 16.02
C ARG A 61 9.31 3.25 17.09
N GLU A 62 8.32 3.88 17.71
CA GLU A 62 7.55 3.28 18.80
C GLU A 62 6.44 2.35 18.31
N ALA A 63 6.12 2.38 17.02
CA ALA A 63 5.05 1.54 16.49
C ALA A 63 5.49 0.09 16.41
N SER A 64 4.56 -0.82 16.62
CA SER A 64 4.84 -2.24 16.60
C SER A 64 4.91 -2.75 15.17
N LEU A 65 6.07 -3.25 14.77
CA LEU A 65 6.30 -3.77 13.44
C LEU A 65 7.18 -5.01 13.56
N ARG A 66 6.74 -6.14 13.01
CA ARG A 66 7.42 -7.42 13.14
C ARG A 66 7.47 -8.17 11.82
N GLU A 67 8.44 -9.06 11.69
CA GLU A 67 8.44 -10.02 10.58
C GLU A 67 7.16 -10.82 10.62
N GLY A 68 6.62 -11.09 9.44
CA GLY A 68 5.37 -11.83 9.32
C GLY A 68 4.12 -10.96 9.32
N ASP A 69 4.24 -9.68 9.63
CA ASP A 69 3.08 -8.79 9.62
C ASP A 69 2.51 -8.67 8.22
N ILE A 70 1.18 -8.65 8.14
CA ILE A 70 0.45 -8.43 6.89
C ILE A 70 0.26 -6.94 6.71
N ILE A 71 0.55 -6.45 5.52
CA ILE A 71 0.46 -5.02 5.18
C ILE A 71 -0.68 -4.81 4.21
N VAL A 72 -1.53 -3.84 4.51
CA VAL A 72 -2.65 -3.45 3.67
C VAL A 72 -2.62 -1.95 3.43
N THR A 73 -3.37 -1.48 2.44
CA THR A 73 -3.49 -0.04 2.22
C THR A 73 -4.18 0.61 3.41
N SER A 74 -3.76 1.82 3.76
CA SER A 74 -4.32 2.52 4.92
C SER A 74 -5.57 3.33 4.57
N GLY A 75 -5.65 3.83 3.36
CA GLY A 75 -6.74 4.69 2.94
C GLY A 75 -6.72 6.08 3.56
N TYR A 76 -5.70 6.43 4.30
CA TYR A 76 -5.67 7.68 5.05
C TYR A 76 -5.67 8.92 4.16
N SER A 77 -5.04 8.84 3.00
CA SER A 77 -5.02 9.98 2.09
C SER A 77 -6.34 10.22 1.39
N GLY A 78 -7.22 9.23 1.40
CA GLY A 78 -8.47 9.29 0.64
C GLY A 78 -8.31 9.08 -0.85
N SER A 79 -7.10 8.92 -1.33
CA SER A 79 -6.83 8.72 -2.76
C SER A 79 -6.99 7.28 -3.19
N HIS A 80 -6.94 6.35 -2.24
CA HIS A 80 -7.02 4.92 -2.53
C HIS A 80 -7.92 4.26 -1.49
N PRO A 81 -8.60 3.17 -1.85
CA PRO A 81 -9.40 2.45 -0.86
C PRO A 81 -8.51 1.81 0.20
N ALA A 82 -9.07 1.65 1.40
CA ALA A 82 -8.37 1.01 2.51
C ALA A 82 -8.46 -0.51 2.42
N ASP A 83 -7.56 -1.16 3.13
CA ASP A 83 -7.61 -2.61 3.41
C ASP A 83 -7.39 -3.49 2.20
N ILE A 84 -6.73 -2.99 1.17
CA ILE A 84 -6.29 -3.81 0.05
C ILE A 84 -4.95 -4.43 0.42
N LEU A 85 -4.83 -5.74 0.26
CA LEU A 85 -3.62 -6.47 0.65
C LEU A 85 -2.43 -6.03 -0.20
N ILE A 86 -1.34 -5.65 0.46
CA ILE A 86 -0.09 -5.27 -0.22
C ILE A 86 0.89 -6.44 -0.17
N GLY A 87 1.15 -6.98 1.00
CA GLY A 87 2.11 -8.05 1.13
C GLY A 87 2.43 -8.37 2.58
N LYS A 88 3.62 -8.92 2.80
CA LYS A 88 4.02 -9.45 4.10
C LYS A 88 5.44 -8.98 4.41
N VAL A 89 5.67 -8.61 5.66
CA VAL A 89 6.98 -8.16 6.12
C VAL A 89 7.92 -9.35 6.22
N THR A 90 9.09 -9.22 5.60
CA THR A 90 10.13 -10.26 5.68
C THR A 90 11.31 -9.84 6.54
N ALA A 91 11.53 -8.54 6.72
CA ALA A 91 12.62 -8.05 7.55
C ALA A 91 12.30 -6.63 8.00
N THR A 92 12.78 -6.27 9.18
CA THR A 92 12.60 -4.91 9.70
C THR A 92 13.98 -4.33 10.00
N HIS A 93 14.10 -3.01 9.86
CA HIS A 93 15.34 -2.31 10.17
C HIS A 93 15.04 -0.83 10.41
N MET A 94 16.04 -0.10 10.88
CA MET A 94 15.90 1.35 11.05
C MET A 94 16.38 2.04 9.78
N ASP A 95 15.91 3.26 9.57
CA ASP A 95 16.41 4.07 8.46
C ASP A 95 17.86 4.49 8.74
N SER A 96 18.49 5.17 7.76
CA SER A 96 19.90 5.48 7.85
C SER A 96 20.27 6.39 9.03
N VAL A 97 19.31 7.15 9.53
CA VAL A 97 19.59 8.04 10.69
C VAL A 97 19.07 7.47 12.01
N GLY A 98 18.41 6.30 11.98
CA GLY A 98 17.95 5.62 13.18
C GLY A 98 16.71 6.21 13.83
N LEU A 99 15.95 7.03 13.13
CA LEU A 99 14.78 7.69 13.70
C LEU A 99 13.46 7.00 13.34
N LEU A 100 13.41 6.34 12.20
CA LEU A 100 12.19 5.70 11.72
C LEU A 100 12.44 4.24 11.40
N GLN A 101 11.40 3.44 11.48
CA GLN A 101 11.48 2.03 11.10
C GLN A 101 11.18 1.86 9.63
N GLU A 102 11.80 0.85 9.04
CA GLU A 102 11.54 0.43 7.67
C GLU A 102 11.37 -1.08 7.65
N ALA A 103 10.69 -1.57 6.62
CA ALA A 103 10.51 -3.01 6.47
C ALA A 103 10.59 -3.41 5.01
N ASP A 104 11.19 -4.56 4.76
CA ASP A 104 11.12 -5.20 3.46
C ASP A 104 9.82 -5.97 3.37
N ILE A 105 9.13 -5.84 2.24
CA ILE A 105 7.84 -6.49 2.02
C ILE A 105 7.93 -7.32 0.75
N VAL A 106 7.45 -8.57 0.83
CA VAL A 106 7.23 -9.36 -0.37
C VAL A 106 5.78 -9.12 -0.81
N PRO A 107 5.56 -8.73 -2.08
CA PRO A 107 4.20 -8.47 -2.56
C PRO A 107 3.32 -9.72 -2.49
N ALA A 108 2.03 -9.52 -2.17
CA ALA A 108 1.08 -10.62 -2.19
C ALA A 108 0.73 -11.03 -3.61
N ALA A 109 0.67 -10.07 -4.54
CA ALA A 109 0.39 -10.35 -5.93
C ALA A 109 1.68 -10.67 -6.67
N ASP A 110 1.60 -11.56 -7.65
CA ASP A 110 2.73 -11.86 -8.53
C ASP A 110 2.78 -10.80 -9.62
N ILE A 111 3.37 -9.66 -9.29
CA ILE A 111 3.31 -8.46 -10.12
C ILE A 111 4.03 -8.68 -11.45
N ALA A 112 5.08 -9.49 -11.45
CA ALA A 112 5.86 -9.72 -12.68
C ALA A 112 5.09 -10.51 -13.74
N ASP A 113 4.12 -11.34 -13.33
CA ASP A 113 3.40 -12.23 -14.24
C ASP A 113 1.93 -11.86 -14.42
N VAL A 114 1.57 -10.62 -14.15
CA VAL A 114 0.19 -10.19 -14.27
C VAL A 114 -0.23 -10.10 -15.72
N GLU A 115 -1.38 -10.69 -16.06
CA GLU A 115 -1.98 -10.57 -17.39
C GLU A 115 -3.29 -9.81 -17.35
N GLN A 116 -4.06 -9.98 -16.28
CA GLN A 116 -5.35 -9.31 -16.11
C GLN A 116 -5.47 -8.79 -14.69
N VAL A 117 -6.13 -7.67 -14.54
CA VAL A 117 -6.32 -7.06 -13.23
C VAL A 117 -7.77 -6.57 -13.11
N LEU A 118 -8.21 -6.44 -11.88
CA LEU A 118 -9.46 -5.76 -11.57
C LEU A 118 -9.13 -4.34 -11.13
N VAL A 119 -9.86 -3.38 -11.67
CA VAL A 119 -9.68 -1.98 -11.31
C VAL A 119 -10.80 -1.58 -10.37
N ILE A 120 -10.44 -1.07 -9.19
CA ILE A 120 -11.41 -0.64 -8.21
C ILE A 120 -11.80 0.81 -8.55
N VAL A 121 -13.09 1.04 -8.76
CA VAL A 121 -13.63 2.37 -9.05
C VAL A 121 -14.78 2.66 -8.12
N GLY A 122 -15.10 3.94 -7.98
CA GLY A 122 -16.31 4.33 -7.26
C GLY A 122 -16.29 4.10 -5.76
N PHE A 123 -15.11 4.00 -5.14
CA PHE A 123 -15.03 3.88 -3.70
C PHE A 123 -15.22 5.23 -3.03
N THR A 124 -15.73 5.21 -1.79
CA THR A 124 -15.87 6.41 -0.99
C THR A 124 -14.97 6.31 0.23
N PRO A 125 -14.00 7.23 0.38
CA PRO A 125 -13.12 7.18 1.55
C PRO A 125 -13.92 7.38 2.84
N GLU A 126 -13.62 6.59 3.84
CA GLU A 126 -14.31 6.64 5.13
C GLU A 126 -14.24 8.01 5.77
N ALA A 127 -13.09 8.67 5.69
CA ALA A 127 -12.93 9.98 6.28
C ALA A 127 -13.91 10.98 5.70
N LYS A 128 -14.18 10.89 4.40
CA LYS A 128 -15.14 11.77 3.77
C LYS A 128 -16.56 11.49 4.23
N ILE A 129 -16.89 10.23 4.41
CA ILE A 129 -18.20 9.86 4.90
C ILE A 129 -18.43 10.47 6.27
N VAL A 130 -17.46 10.35 7.16
CA VAL A 130 -17.58 10.88 8.52
C VAL A 130 -17.68 12.39 8.52
N LEU A 131 -16.83 13.05 7.75
CA LEU A 131 -16.80 14.51 7.71
C LEU A 131 -18.06 15.10 7.11
N GLN A 132 -18.68 14.40 6.19
CA GLN A 132 -19.90 14.89 5.53
C GLN A 132 -21.17 14.55 6.29
N GLY A 133 -21.03 13.87 7.41
CA GLY A 133 -22.17 13.68 8.29
C GLY A 133 -23.39 13.05 7.62
N GLY A 134 -23.20 12.04 6.84
CA GLY A 134 -24.32 11.36 6.22
C GLY A 134 -24.55 11.71 4.79
N GLN A 135 -23.75 12.57 4.22
CA GLN A 135 -23.82 12.80 2.80
C GLN A 135 -23.21 11.64 2.06
N ALA A 136 -23.39 10.50 2.53
CA ALA A 136 -22.81 9.31 1.94
C ALA A 136 -23.18 9.28 0.48
N LYS A 137 -22.25 9.37 -0.33
CA LYS A 137 -22.49 9.26 -1.71
C LYS A 137 -21.39 9.58 -2.54
#